data_abed4c6028335f44d8967eaf1fcd360f
#
_entry.id   abed4c6028335f44d8967eaf1fcd360f
#
_cell.length_a   1.000
_cell.length_b   1.000
_cell.length_c   1.000
_cell.angle_alpha   90.00
_cell.angle_beta   90.00
_cell.angle_gamma   90.00
#
_symmetry.space_group_name_H-M   'P 1'
#
loop_
_entity.id
_entity.type
_entity.pdbx_description
1 polymer ?
#
loop_
_entity_poly.entity_id
_entity_poly.type
_entity_poly.pdbx_seq_one_letter_code
_entity_poly.pdbx_strand_id
1 'polypeptide(L)'
;MAYKDNEHPIVDAIGQKVYKGDRVVFCHRGWDGKDARLCLGTVMRITDYGVWTKPDDPYFGHEFSDKKYDYTTRSFVTTKYYEHNGWKWSHNHLIVKVGS
;
A
#
# COMPACT_ATOMS: atom_id res chain seq x y z
N MET A 1 -14.71 9.28 -0.21
CA MET A 1 -14.51 10.64 -0.76
C MET A 1 -13.15 10.69 -1.44
N ALA A 2 -13.12 11.18 -2.66
CA ALA A 2 -11.86 11.33 -3.38
C ALA A 2 -11.30 12.73 -3.14
N TYR A 3 -10.05 12.82 -2.76
CA TYR A 3 -9.36 14.08 -2.64
C TYR A 3 -8.93 14.57 -4.02
N LYS A 4 -8.93 15.88 -4.21
CA LYS A 4 -8.46 16.47 -5.46
C LYS A 4 -6.94 16.33 -5.57
N ASP A 5 -6.48 16.13 -6.80
CA ASP A 5 -5.05 16.14 -7.07
C ASP A 5 -4.45 17.51 -6.76
N ASN A 6 -3.27 17.49 -6.20
CA ASN A 6 -2.52 18.70 -5.88
C ASN A 6 -1.29 18.76 -6.80
N GLU A 7 -1.12 19.89 -7.47
CA GLU A 7 0.03 20.12 -8.35
C GLU A 7 1.27 20.56 -7.58
N HIS A 8 1.10 20.94 -6.32
CA HIS A 8 2.19 21.39 -5.47
C HIS A 8 2.72 20.26 -4.62
N PRO A 9 4.01 20.30 -4.23
CA PRO A 9 4.53 19.30 -3.34
C PRO A 9 3.84 19.35 -1.98
N ILE A 10 3.75 18.20 -1.34
CA ILE A 10 3.27 18.08 0.03
C ILE A 10 4.47 17.72 0.91
N VAL A 11 4.42 18.04 2.19
CA VAL A 11 5.51 17.70 3.11
C VAL A 11 5.24 16.37 3.80
N ASP A 12 6.30 15.59 3.97
CA ASP A 12 6.20 14.30 4.66
C ASP A 12 6.28 14.48 6.20
N ALA A 13 6.43 13.35 6.92
CA ALA A 13 6.42 13.36 8.38
C ALA A 13 7.57 14.16 9.01
N ILE A 14 8.66 14.36 8.28
CA ILE A 14 9.84 15.08 8.77
C ILE A 14 10.10 16.41 8.04
N GLY A 15 9.10 16.89 7.31
CA GLY A 15 9.16 18.20 6.66
C GLY A 15 9.85 18.23 5.32
N GLN A 16 10.11 17.10 4.69
CA GLN A 16 10.68 17.05 3.34
C GLN A 16 9.57 17.22 2.30
N LYS A 17 9.84 17.97 1.24
CA LYS A 17 8.90 18.11 0.13
C LYS A 17 8.86 16.84 -0.68
N VAL A 18 7.66 16.36 -0.96
CA VAL A 18 7.41 15.14 -1.73
C VAL A 18 6.78 15.51 -3.05
N TYR A 19 7.35 15.01 -4.13
CA TYR A 19 6.89 15.22 -5.49
C TYR A 19 6.41 13.91 -6.10
N LYS A 20 5.62 14.01 -7.13
CA LYS A 20 5.21 12.85 -7.92
C LYS A 20 6.46 12.18 -8.49
N GLY A 21 6.54 10.86 -8.34
CA GLY A 21 7.70 10.07 -8.75
C GLY A 21 8.73 9.84 -7.66
N ASP A 22 8.60 10.51 -6.52
CA ASP A 22 9.52 10.31 -5.42
C ASP A 22 9.34 8.95 -4.75
N ARG A 23 10.44 8.44 -4.19
CA ARG A 23 10.44 7.21 -3.42
C ARG A 23 10.11 7.54 -1.97
N VAL A 24 9.20 6.77 -1.39
CA VAL A 24 8.76 6.99 -0.01
C VAL A 24 8.67 5.66 0.73
N VAL A 25 8.84 5.75 2.05
CA VAL A 25 8.48 4.69 2.98
C VAL A 25 7.11 5.05 3.55
N PHE A 26 6.21 4.10 3.56
CA PHE A 26 4.88 4.26 4.15
C PHE A 26 4.54 3.04 4.98
N CYS A 27 3.61 3.22 5.92
CA CYS A 27 3.17 2.14 6.78
C CYS A 27 1.90 1.52 6.20
N HIS A 28 1.92 0.21 6.02
CA HIS A 28 0.76 -0.55 5.61
C HIS A 28 0.34 -1.47 6.73
N ARG A 29 -0.95 -1.45 7.04
CA ARG A 29 -1.56 -2.42 7.95
C ARG A 29 -2.20 -3.52 7.14
N GLY A 30 -2.04 -4.77 7.61
CA GLY A 30 -2.78 -5.88 7.07
C GLY A 30 -4.28 -5.66 7.25
N TRP A 31 -5.10 -6.43 6.54
CA TRP A 31 -6.55 -6.26 6.61
C TRP A 31 -7.12 -6.53 8.01
N ASP A 32 -6.43 -7.31 8.82
CA ASP A 32 -6.81 -7.56 10.21
C ASP A 32 -6.43 -6.39 11.15
N GLY A 33 -5.68 -5.42 10.66
CA GLY A 33 -5.25 -4.27 11.40
C GLY A 33 -4.22 -4.54 12.49
N LYS A 34 -3.74 -5.78 12.61
CA LYS A 34 -2.84 -6.18 13.70
C LYS A 34 -1.38 -5.96 13.37
N ASP A 35 -1.01 -6.27 12.14
CA ASP A 35 0.38 -6.16 11.72
C ASP A 35 0.56 -4.91 10.85
N ALA A 36 1.49 -4.08 11.26
CA ALA A 36 1.90 -2.93 10.48
C ALA A 36 3.33 -3.16 10.02
N ARG A 37 3.61 -2.82 8.77
CA ARG A 37 4.97 -2.94 8.23
C ARG A 37 5.30 -1.71 7.41
N LEU A 38 6.58 -1.38 7.40
CA LEU A 38 7.09 -0.31 6.56
C LEU A 38 7.31 -0.86 5.15
N CYS A 39 6.82 -0.13 4.18
CA CYS A 39 6.88 -0.53 2.77
C CYS A 39 7.49 0.59 1.96
N LEU A 40 8.24 0.22 0.92
CA LEU A 40 8.76 1.17 -0.06
C LEU A 40 7.82 1.26 -1.24
N GLY A 41 7.73 2.44 -1.81
CA GLY A 41 6.93 2.66 -3.00
C GLY A 41 7.27 3.96 -3.69
N THR A 42 6.56 4.21 -4.78
CA THR A 42 6.71 5.41 -5.60
C THR A 42 5.43 6.22 -5.54
N VAL A 43 5.56 7.53 -5.33
CA VAL A 43 4.41 8.44 -5.30
C VAL A 43 3.85 8.58 -6.71
N MET A 44 2.59 8.21 -6.87
CA MET A 44 1.89 8.26 -8.15
C MET A 44 0.98 9.46 -8.29
N ARG A 45 0.37 9.89 -7.19
CA ARG A 45 -0.50 11.07 -7.16
C ARG A 45 -0.34 11.78 -5.84
N ILE A 46 -0.45 13.09 -5.86
CA ILE A 46 -0.44 13.93 -4.66
C ILE A 46 -1.81 14.57 -4.51
N THR A 47 -2.34 14.52 -3.30
CA THR A 47 -3.59 15.20 -2.95
C THR A 47 -3.30 16.25 -1.89
N ASP A 48 -4.31 17.01 -1.46
CA ASP A 48 -4.13 18.05 -0.45
C ASP A 48 -3.69 17.51 0.91
N TYR A 49 -4.01 16.25 1.21
CA TYR A 49 -3.80 15.68 2.54
C TYR A 49 -2.90 14.46 2.56
N GLY A 50 -2.50 13.97 1.41
CA GLY A 50 -1.70 12.76 1.35
C GLY A 50 -1.32 12.39 -0.06
N VAL A 51 -0.85 11.17 -0.21
CA VAL A 51 -0.34 10.68 -1.49
C VAL A 51 -0.86 9.28 -1.78
N TRP A 52 -0.98 8.99 -3.07
CA TRP A 52 -1.20 7.63 -3.56
C TRP A 52 0.16 7.06 -3.95
N THR A 53 0.51 5.94 -3.35
CA THR A 53 1.81 5.30 -3.53
C THR A 53 1.62 3.92 -4.15
N LYS A 54 2.41 3.64 -5.17
CA LYS A 54 2.48 2.31 -5.76
C LYS A 54 3.54 1.52 -5.01
N PRO A 55 3.17 0.44 -4.28
CA PRO A 55 4.15 -0.38 -3.58
C PRO A 55 5.11 -1.08 -4.54
N ASP A 56 6.36 -1.25 -4.13
CA ASP A 56 7.33 -2.00 -4.91
C ASP A 56 6.95 -3.47 -4.99
N ASP A 57 6.44 -4.02 -3.88
CA ASP A 57 5.98 -5.39 -3.82
C ASP A 57 4.46 -5.42 -3.94
N PRO A 58 3.91 -5.85 -5.09
CA PRO A 58 2.46 -5.86 -5.27
C PRO A 58 1.73 -6.88 -4.39
N TYR A 59 2.47 -7.79 -3.76
CA TYR A 59 1.91 -8.84 -2.91
C TYR A 59 2.32 -8.69 -1.45
N PHE A 60 2.69 -7.50 -1.02
CA PHE A 60 3.13 -7.29 0.36
C PHE A 60 1.98 -7.41 1.38
N GLY A 61 0.77 -7.52 0.92
CA GLY A 61 -0.41 -7.62 1.76
C GLY A 61 -0.58 -8.99 2.39
N HIS A 62 -1.80 -9.44 2.43
CA HIS A 62 -2.15 -10.69 3.09
C HIS A 62 -2.01 -11.90 2.20
N GLU A 63 -1.56 -12.98 2.82
CA GLU A 63 -1.78 -14.32 2.30
C GLU A 63 -3.18 -14.77 2.71
N PHE A 64 -4.01 -15.08 1.75
CA PHE A 64 -5.31 -15.67 1.99
C PHE A 64 -5.27 -17.15 1.67
N SER A 65 -6.08 -17.91 2.37
CA SER A 65 -6.31 -19.30 2.02
C SER A 65 -7.81 -19.54 1.90
N ASP A 66 -8.17 -20.23 0.85
CA ASP A 66 -9.54 -20.64 0.61
C ASP A 66 -9.58 -22.16 0.61
N LYS A 67 -10.47 -22.72 1.41
CA LYS A 67 -10.59 -24.17 1.56
C LYS A 67 -11.91 -24.61 0.99
N LYS A 68 -11.84 -25.38 -0.11
CA LYS A 68 -13.03 -25.89 -0.80
C LYS A 68 -13.01 -27.40 -0.81
N TYR A 69 -14.19 -27.98 -0.70
CA TYR A 69 -14.35 -29.43 -0.85
C TYR A 69 -14.42 -29.78 -2.33
N ASP A 70 -13.53 -30.68 -2.75
CA ASP A 70 -13.50 -31.18 -4.11
C ASP A 70 -14.23 -32.52 -4.15
N TYR A 71 -15.37 -32.55 -4.81
CA TYR A 71 -16.18 -33.78 -4.92
C TYR A 71 -15.55 -34.85 -5.83
N THR A 72 -14.66 -34.43 -6.73
CA THR A 72 -13.98 -35.37 -7.62
C THR A 72 -12.95 -36.20 -6.85
N THR A 73 -12.16 -35.57 -6.00
CA THR A 73 -11.14 -36.24 -5.19
C THR A 73 -11.65 -36.63 -3.80
N ARG A 74 -12.83 -36.17 -3.43
CA ARG A 74 -13.43 -36.33 -2.10
C ARG A 74 -12.53 -35.84 -0.98
N SER A 75 -11.88 -34.71 -1.19
CA SER A 75 -10.98 -34.13 -0.21
C SER A 75 -11.12 -32.60 -0.23
N PHE A 76 -10.61 -31.96 0.82
CA PHE A 76 -10.52 -30.51 0.86
C PHE A 76 -9.27 -30.07 0.12
N VAL A 77 -9.43 -29.05 -0.72
CA VAL A 77 -8.33 -28.40 -1.42
C VAL A 77 -8.16 -27.01 -0.84
N THR A 78 -6.93 -26.70 -0.41
CA THR A 78 -6.60 -25.38 0.09
C THR A 78 -5.84 -24.64 -1.00
N THR A 79 -6.38 -23.50 -1.42
CA THR A 79 -5.73 -22.60 -2.35
C THR A 79 -5.24 -21.38 -1.60
N LYS A 80 -3.95 -21.09 -1.71
CA LYS A 80 -3.34 -19.91 -1.12
C LYS A 80 -3.19 -18.85 -2.20
N TYR A 81 -3.51 -17.61 -1.86
CA TYR A 81 -3.33 -16.48 -2.76
C TYR A 81 -3.01 -15.24 -1.95
N TYR A 82 -2.36 -14.28 -2.60
CA TYR A 82 -2.00 -13.02 -1.97
C TYR A 82 -2.91 -11.92 -2.49
N GLU A 83 -3.29 -11.03 -1.59
CA GLU A 83 -4.00 -9.84 -2.03
C GLU A 83 -3.10 -9.01 -2.92
N HIS A 84 -3.56 -8.75 -4.14
CA HIS A 84 -2.88 -7.83 -5.02
C HIS A 84 -3.16 -6.41 -4.57
N ASN A 85 -2.11 -5.70 -4.21
CA ASN A 85 -2.26 -4.34 -3.73
C ASN A 85 -2.15 -3.35 -4.89
N GLY A 86 -3.22 -2.61 -5.12
CA GLY A 86 -3.16 -1.42 -5.95
C GLY A 86 -2.42 -0.29 -5.23
N TRP A 87 -2.60 0.92 -5.72
CA TRP A 87 -2.00 2.08 -5.07
C TRP A 87 -2.61 2.25 -3.68
N LYS A 88 -1.76 2.61 -2.71
CA LYS A 88 -2.16 2.84 -1.33
C LYS A 88 -2.15 4.32 -1.02
N TRP A 89 -3.22 4.80 -0.41
CA TRP A 89 -3.31 6.18 0.04
C TRP A 89 -2.79 6.30 1.46
N SER A 90 -1.98 7.32 1.71
CA SER A 90 -1.44 7.62 3.04
C SER A 90 -1.48 9.11 3.29
N HIS A 91 -1.80 9.51 4.52
CA HIS A 91 -1.65 10.90 4.92
C HIS A 91 -0.17 11.31 4.82
N ASN A 92 0.07 12.58 4.51
CA ASN A 92 1.43 13.09 4.33
C ASN A 92 2.30 12.93 5.59
N HIS A 93 1.70 13.00 6.78
CA HIS A 93 2.44 12.82 8.02
C HIS A 93 2.76 11.35 8.36
N LEU A 94 2.32 10.43 7.53
CA LEU A 94 2.57 8.99 7.72
C LEU A 94 3.55 8.43 6.68
N ILE A 95 4.17 9.28 5.87
CA ILE A 95 5.18 8.87 4.90
C ILE A 95 6.48 9.60 5.14
N VAL A 96 7.58 8.99 4.69
CA VAL A 96 8.91 9.61 4.73
C VAL A 96 9.56 9.42 3.37
N LYS A 97 9.97 10.52 2.76
CA LYS A 97 10.72 10.48 1.51
C LYS A 97 12.09 9.87 1.76
N VAL A 98 12.50 8.93 0.91
CA VAL A 98 13.80 8.28 0.98
C VAL A 98 14.58 8.52 -0.28
N GLY A 99 15.90 8.57 -0.14
CA GLY A 99 16.78 8.89 -1.23
C GLY A 99 16.82 10.38 -1.51
N SER A 100 17.46 10.71 -2.57
CA SER A 100 17.63 12.09 -3.02
C SER A 100 16.86 12.36 -4.30
#